data_a586dd3c2cafafa917f0b2b346b05201
#
_entry.id   a586dd3c2cafafa917f0b2b346b05201
#
_cell.length_a   1.000
_cell.length_b   1.000
_cell.length_c   1.000
_cell.angle_alpha   90.00
_cell.angle_beta   90.00
_cell.angle_gamma   90.00
#
_symmetry.space_group_name_H-M   'P 1'
#
loop_
_entity.id
_entity.type
_entity.pdbx_description
1 polymer ?
#
loop_
_entity_poly.entity_id
_entity_poly.type
_entity_poly.pdbx_seq_one_letter_code
_entity_poly.pdbx_strand_id
1 'polypeptide(L)'
;MTKESLIKPNVDPRLMARELYWQGWRISEIARHLGLKAPAVYSWKSRDNWDGGSPAVRVAASAEMRLHVLIAQPKKSDADYKEMRQLFALVSGGKKSDARQPDLNEVEQAAAPVVSDGLPWDVPTIDKPPRERRERENVRAATKPAPNSFTAEQVLRLQEIFREQMFEYQRIWYDQKVRFRNLLKSRQIGATFFFAREALVDALTTGKNKVFLSASKAQAFQFKQYQIDMAQMVGVELKGADIRLGNGAVLYFLGTNSRTAQGRHGDLYVDEYFWIPDFKELTRLAKPMASQRQYRITYFSTPSAVSHPAYSFWNGEQFNEGREKSEHIKLDVSHSALVDGRACEDGQWRQIVTLDDAERRGCNLFDRQQLLLENSPAEFRQLFMCEFVEDGDNVFDFTALQRCAVDSWDEWADFYKPFAARPVGNLPVWLGYDPADSGDAAAFVAVVPPRFAGDKFRIVERQMLHGNDFQSQAAFIKKAFERYNVQKVVIDKTGLGAAVFQIVQGFYPPVVGVQYSMQEKYLMINKMHALMRERRVEWELDWKDFTAAFMSIRTAVTGSGRNVTYVSGRTKELSHADVAWAALQVFYQEPLDGSAARGSVDVF
;
A
#
# COMPACT_ATOMS: atom_id res chain seq x y z
N MET A 1 35.77 -26.03 38.53
CA MET A 1 35.29 -25.16 37.46
C MET A 1 34.24 -24.25 38.05
N THR A 2 34.58 -23.01 38.19
CA THR A 2 33.92 -21.95 38.94
C THR A 2 32.63 -21.50 38.24
N LYS A 3 31.53 -21.50 39.00
CA LYS A 3 30.24 -20.89 38.62
C LYS A 3 30.45 -19.35 38.62
N GLU A 4 30.58 -18.76 37.45
CA GLU A 4 30.37 -17.35 37.26
C GLU A 4 28.90 -17.01 37.52
N SER A 5 28.63 -16.31 38.60
CA SER A 5 27.33 -15.71 38.88
C SER A 5 27.15 -14.50 37.93
N LEU A 6 26.50 -14.71 36.79
CA LEU A 6 25.98 -13.65 35.97
C LEU A 6 24.98 -12.83 36.83
N ILE A 7 25.30 -11.58 37.13
CA ILE A 7 24.39 -10.60 37.73
C ILE A 7 23.18 -10.52 36.77
N LYS A 8 22.05 -11.10 37.20
CA LYS A 8 20.79 -11.05 36.43
C LYS A 8 20.33 -9.58 36.47
N PRO A 9 20.13 -8.93 35.31
CA PRO A 9 19.50 -7.62 35.28
C PRO A 9 18.10 -7.74 35.92
N ASN A 10 17.68 -6.74 36.67
CA ASN A 10 16.40 -6.68 37.37
C ASN A 10 15.23 -6.46 36.37
N VAL A 11 15.06 -7.40 35.45
CA VAL A 11 13.99 -7.41 34.44
C VAL A 11 12.91 -8.37 34.91
N ASP A 12 11.64 -7.98 34.75
CA ASP A 12 10.49 -8.79 35.12
C ASP A 12 10.60 -10.20 34.45
N PRO A 13 10.63 -11.29 35.25
CA PRO A 13 10.72 -12.65 34.71
C PRO A 13 9.61 -13.02 33.71
N ARG A 14 8.46 -12.34 33.80
CA ARG A 14 7.33 -12.56 32.89
C ARG A 14 7.60 -12.00 31.48
N LEU A 15 8.25 -10.84 31.40
CA LEU A 15 8.70 -10.25 30.14
C LEU A 15 9.78 -11.09 29.48
N MET A 16 10.76 -11.58 30.27
CA MET A 16 11.80 -12.50 29.79
C MET A 16 11.22 -13.81 29.28
N ALA A 17 10.25 -14.39 29.99
CA ALA A 17 9.60 -15.63 29.58
C ALA A 17 8.84 -15.48 28.25
N ARG A 18 8.16 -14.35 28.05
CA ARG A 18 7.45 -14.03 26.80
C ARG A 18 8.42 -13.90 25.64
N GLU A 19 9.52 -13.21 25.81
CA GLU A 19 10.53 -13.01 24.78
C GLU A 19 11.17 -14.33 24.34
N LEU A 20 11.58 -15.16 25.30
CA LEU A 20 12.13 -16.49 25.02
C LEU A 20 11.11 -17.38 24.29
N TYR A 21 9.84 -17.27 24.62
CA TYR A 21 8.76 -17.99 23.92
C TYR A 21 8.66 -17.55 22.45
N TRP A 22 8.71 -16.25 22.16
CA TRP A 22 8.69 -15.75 20.80
C TRP A 22 9.96 -16.02 20.00
N GLN A 23 11.08 -16.32 20.67
CA GLN A 23 12.31 -16.84 20.08
C GLN A 23 12.24 -18.36 19.79
N GLY A 24 11.12 -19.00 20.11
CA GLY A 24 10.88 -20.40 19.81
C GLY A 24 11.23 -21.39 20.93
N TRP A 25 11.54 -20.91 22.14
CA TRP A 25 11.81 -21.76 23.27
C TRP A 25 10.54 -22.46 23.78
N ARG A 26 10.69 -23.72 24.21
CA ARG A 26 9.59 -24.44 24.84
C ARG A 26 9.35 -23.98 26.27
N ILE A 27 8.11 -23.96 26.74
CA ILE A 27 7.74 -23.46 28.08
C ILE A 27 8.52 -24.18 29.19
N SER A 28 8.79 -25.48 29.04
CA SER A 28 9.59 -26.25 29.99
C SER A 28 11.06 -25.82 30.06
N GLU A 29 11.62 -25.36 28.93
CA GLU A 29 12.99 -24.87 28.84
C GLU A 29 13.07 -23.46 29.43
N ILE A 30 12.09 -22.59 29.13
CA ILE A 30 11.95 -21.24 29.70
C ILE A 30 11.85 -21.33 31.22
N ALA A 31 10.98 -22.20 31.74
CA ALA A 31 10.80 -22.38 33.17
C ALA A 31 12.11 -22.81 33.86
N ARG A 32 12.84 -23.75 33.26
CA ARG A 32 14.13 -24.23 33.76
C ARG A 32 15.19 -23.11 33.71
N HIS A 33 15.26 -22.38 32.61
CA HIS A 33 16.24 -21.30 32.41
C HIS A 33 16.04 -20.12 33.40
N LEU A 34 14.78 -19.75 33.65
CA LEU A 34 14.44 -18.66 34.55
C LEU A 34 14.28 -19.08 36.03
N GLY A 35 14.40 -20.40 36.35
CA GLY A 35 14.20 -20.91 37.69
C GLY A 35 12.73 -20.85 38.15
N LEU A 36 11.78 -20.92 37.23
CA LEU A 36 10.34 -20.83 37.45
C LEU A 36 9.65 -22.18 37.38
N LYS A 37 8.42 -22.27 37.91
CA LYS A 37 7.57 -23.45 37.73
C LYS A 37 6.85 -23.35 36.37
N ALA A 38 6.90 -24.41 35.55
CA ALA A 38 6.26 -24.45 34.25
C ALA A 38 4.76 -24.04 34.24
N PRO A 39 3.91 -24.41 35.22
CA PRO A 39 2.53 -23.96 35.31
C PRO A 39 2.38 -22.41 35.38
N ALA A 40 3.33 -21.75 36.04
CA ALA A 40 3.30 -20.26 36.10
C ALA A 40 3.52 -19.64 34.73
N VAL A 41 4.46 -20.18 33.94
CA VAL A 41 4.76 -19.70 32.59
C VAL A 41 3.59 -20.01 31.64
N TYR A 42 2.94 -21.16 31.78
CA TYR A 42 1.71 -21.50 31.03
C TYR A 42 0.56 -20.52 31.35
N SER A 43 0.38 -20.17 32.62
CA SER A 43 -0.64 -19.21 33.06
C SER A 43 -0.39 -17.81 32.46
N TRP A 44 0.87 -17.38 32.42
CA TRP A 44 1.25 -16.11 31.78
C TRP A 44 1.00 -16.13 30.28
N LYS A 45 1.41 -17.21 29.59
CA LYS A 45 1.17 -17.41 28.15
C LYS A 45 -0.31 -17.28 27.82
N SER A 46 -1.17 -17.96 28.54
CA SER A 46 -2.62 -17.96 28.30
C SER A 46 -3.25 -16.59 28.59
N ARG A 47 -2.91 -15.98 29.75
CA ARG A 47 -3.47 -14.70 30.18
C ARG A 47 -3.08 -13.54 29.29
N ASP A 48 -1.84 -13.53 28.78
CA ASP A 48 -1.30 -12.46 27.94
C ASP A 48 -1.40 -12.77 26.44
N ASN A 49 -2.04 -13.87 26.07
CA ASN A 49 -2.27 -14.31 24.70
C ASN A 49 -0.99 -14.27 23.83
N TRP A 50 0.09 -14.91 24.27
CA TRP A 50 1.38 -14.87 23.56
C TRP A 50 1.32 -15.43 22.14
N ASP A 51 0.38 -16.33 21.85
CA ASP A 51 0.17 -16.90 20.51
C ASP A 51 -0.48 -15.89 19.54
N GLY A 52 -1.29 -14.97 20.05
CA GLY A 52 -2.01 -13.96 19.25
C GLY A 52 -1.21 -12.69 18.95
N GLY A 53 0.04 -12.58 19.39
CA GLY A 53 0.86 -11.38 19.18
C GLY A 53 1.23 -11.19 17.71
N SER A 54 0.78 -10.06 17.10
CA SER A 54 1.21 -9.68 15.75
C SER A 54 2.72 -9.42 15.69
N PRO A 55 3.37 -9.48 14.52
CA PRO A 55 4.80 -9.15 14.37
C PRO A 55 5.18 -7.78 14.96
N ALA A 56 4.31 -6.79 14.81
CA ALA A 56 4.54 -5.44 15.37
C ALA A 56 4.55 -5.43 16.91
N VAL A 57 3.65 -6.20 17.54
CA VAL A 57 3.61 -6.36 19.01
C VAL A 57 4.86 -7.06 19.51
N ARG A 58 5.37 -8.05 18.79
CA ARG A 58 6.60 -8.77 19.15
C ARG A 58 7.83 -7.85 19.08
N VAL A 59 7.94 -7.06 18.01
CA VAL A 59 9.05 -6.09 17.85
C VAL A 59 9.01 -5.01 18.93
N ALA A 60 7.83 -4.47 19.25
CA ALA A 60 7.70 -3.48 20.32
C ALA A 60 8.09 -4.04 21.69
N ALA A 61 7.69 -5.27 22.00
CA ALA A 61 8.05 -5.93 23.26
C ALA A 61 9.55 -6.28 23.35
N SER A 62 10.18 -6.70 22.24
CA SER A 62 11.62 -6.93 22.17
C SER A 62 12.40 -5.62 22.35
N ALA A 63 11.92 -4.52 21.78
CA ALA A 63 12.49 -3.19 21.95
C ALA A 63 12.37 -2.70 23.40
N GLU A 64 11.22 -2.90 24.04
CA GLU A 64 10.99 -2.59 25.46
C GLU A 64 11.94 -3.36 26.35
N MET A 65 12.09 -4.66 26.14
CA MET A 65 12.99 -5.50 26.93
C MET A 65 14.46 -5.08 26.75
N ARG A 66 14.89 -4.81 25.52
CA ARG A 66 16.26 -4.34 25.25
C ARG A 66 16.52 -2.98 25.93
N LEU A 67 15.52 -2.09 25.95
CA LEU A 67 15.59 -0.82 26.63
C LEU A 67 15.75 -0.99 28.15
N HIS A 68 15.00 -1.91 28.77
CA HIS A 68 15.16 -2.24 30.19
C HIS A 68 16.57 -2.77 30.53
N VAL A 69 17.13 -3.63 29.68
CA VAL A 69 18.50 -4.14 29.87
C VAL A 69 19.52 -3.00 29.81
N LEU A 70 19.40 -2.09 28.85
CA LEU A 70 20.28 -0.93 28.72
C LEU A 70 20.14 0.07 29.91
N ILE A 71 18.92 0.29 30.39
CA ILE A 71 18.65 1.15 31.56
C ILE A 71 19.32 0.55 32.80
N ALA A 72 19.27 -0.75 33.01
CA ALA A 72 19.85 -1.45 34.14
C ALA A 72 21.38 -1.58 34.09
N GLN A 73 22.02 -1.24 32.98
CA GLN A 73 23.47 -1.35 32.81
C GLN A 73 24.22 -0.23 33.58
N PRO A 74 25.17 -0.56 34.49
CA PRO A 74 25.79 0.44 35.38
C PRO A 74 26.70 1.45 34.67
N LYS A 75 27.29 1.06 33.54
CA LYS A 75 28.13 1.92 32.69
C LYS A 75 27.64 1.84 31.25
N LYS A 76 27.28 2.99 30.70
CA LYS A 76 26.75 3.12 29.35
C LYS A 76 27.75 3.84 28.46
N SER A 77 27.90 3.36 27.22
CA SER A 77 28.68 4.04 26.17
C SER A 77 27.78 5.00 25.39
N ASP A 78 28.37 5.89 24.59
CA ASP A 78 27.62 6.77 23.68
C ASP A 78 26.75 5.97 22.66
N ALA A 79 27.20 4.76 22.30
CA ALA A 79 26.45 3.85 21.47
C ALA A 79 25.19 3.34 22.19
N ASP A 80 25.30 3.00 23.48
CA ASP A 80 24.16 2.56 24.30
C ASP A 80 23.12 3.67 24.44
N TYR A 81 23.53 4.91 24.68
CA TYR A 81 22.62 6.06 24.74
C TYR A 81 21.93 6.34 23.41
N LYS A 82 22.61 6.11 22.28
CA LYS A 82 22.01 6.23 20.96
C LYS A 82 20.98 5.13 20.70
N GLU A 83 21.30 3.89 21.09
CA GLU A 83 20.39 2.75 21.01
C GLU A 83 19.16 2.97 21.90
N MET A 84 19.33 3.40 23.13
CA MET A 84 18.24 3.72 24.06
C MET A 84 17.25 4.74 23.47
N ARG A 85 17.73 5.81 22.83
CA ARG A 85 16.86 6.80 22.17
C ARG A 85 16.06 6.21 21.02
N GLN A 86 16.66 5.32 20.23
CA GLN A 86 15.97 4.65 19.13
C GLN A 86 14.90 3.68 19.65
N LEU A 87 15.24 2.90 20.68
CA LEU A 87 14.30 1.96 21.28
C LEU A 87 13.15 2.68 21.99
N PHE A 88 13.43 3.78 22.68
CA PHE A 88 12.41 4.60 23.34
C PHE A 88 11.43 5.18 22.31
N ALA A 89 11.91 5.66 21.15
CA ALA A 89 11.06 6.13 20.05
C ALA A 89 10.17 5.01 19.47
N LEU A 90 10.67 3.78 19.40
CA LEU A 90 9.89 2.61 18.96
C LEU A 90 8.79 2.23 19.97
N VAL A 91 9.11 2.23 21.26
CA VAL A 91 8.18 1.85 22.34
C VAL A 91 7.13 2.94 22.59
N SER A 92 7.51 4.22 22.49
CA SER A 92 6.61 5.37 22.72
C SER A 92 5.71 5.72 21.54
N GLY A 93 5.77 4.96 20.43
CA GLY A 93 4.86 5.12 19.28
C GLY A 93 5.07 6.41 18.50
N GLY A 94 6.29 6.96 18.49
CA GLY A 94 6.67 8.04 17.57
C GLY A 94 5.91 9.37 17.73
N LYS A 95 5.33 9.66 18.89
CA LYS A 95 4.75 10.98 19.16
C LYS A 95 5.87 12.03 19.19
N LYS A 96 6.04 12.77 18.11
CA LYS A 96 6.67 14.08 18.15
C LYS A 96 5.74 15.00 18.94
N SER A 97 5.95 15.07 20.26
CA SER A 97 5.50 16.22 21.04
C SER A 97 6.60 17.27 20.92
N ASP A 98 6.23 18.52 20.63
CA ASP A 98 7.03 19.73 20.86
C ASP A 98 7.20 19.97 22.37
N ALA A 99 7.70 18.97 23.09
CA ALA A 99 8.09 19.07 24.47
C ALA A 99 9.61 18.93 24.54
N ARG A 100 10.25 19.89 25.21
CA ARG A 100 11.67 19.93 25.54
C ARG A 100 12.22 18.52 25.74
N GLN A 101 13.34 18.22 25.11
CA GLN A 101 14.10 16.99 25.35
C GLN A 101 14.23 16.82 26.86
N PRO A 102 13.80 15.69 27.45
CA PRO A 102 14.06 15.46 28.87
C PRO A 102 15.57 15.38 29.05
N ASP A 103 16.09 16.19 30.00
CA ASP A 103 17.48 16.14 30.38
C ASP A 103 17.73 14.76 31.01
N LEU A 104 18.63 13.97 30.39
CA LEU A 104 18.92 12.61 30.84
C LEU A 104 19.47 12.58 32.27
N ASN A 105 19.93 13.73 32.79
CA ASN A 105 20.36 13.88 34.17
C ASN A 105 19.21 13.86 35.20
N GLU A 106 17.97 14.23 34.80
CA GLU A 106 16.80 14.14 35.67
C GLU A 106 16.31 12.70 35.89
N VAL A 107 16.57 11.80 34.92
CA VAL A 107 16.19 10.36 35.03
C VAL A 107 17.18 9.61 35.95
N GLU A 108 18.46 10.04 36.04
CA GLU A 108 19.44 9.47 36.96
C GLU A 108 19.21 9.88 38.39
N GLN A 109 18.67 11.07 38.65
CA GLN A 109 18.39 11.54 40.00
C GLN A 109 17.21 10.85 40.70
N ALA A 110 16.31 10.23 39.93
CA ALA A 110 15.16 9.50 40.46
C ALA A 110 15.47 8.04 40.86
N ALA A 111 16.66 7.53 40.58
CA ALA A 111 17.04 6.12 40.77
C ALA A 111 18.24 5.91 41.70
N ALA A 112 18.72 6.92 42.41
CA ALA A 112 19.84 6.77 43.29
C ALA A 112 19.43 6.25 44.68
N PRO A 113 20.00 5.16 45.17
CA PRO A 113 19.78 4.74 46.56
C PRO A 113 20.55 5.67 47.51
N VAL A 114 19.90 6.07 48.58
CA VAL A 114 20.47 6.80 49.69
C VAL A 114 21.61 5.97 50.32
N VAL A 115 22.84 6.45 50.28
CA VAL A 115 23.97 5.89 51.00
C VAL A 115 24.43 6.91 52.03
N SER A 116 24.41 6.46 53.27
CA SER A 116 24.88 7.18 54.49
C SER A 116 26.39 7.38 54.51
N ASP A 117 26.79 8.50 55.16
CA ASP A 117 28.14 8.98 55.44
C ASP A 117 29.14 7.96 55.95
N GLY A 118 30.40 8.13 55.55
CA GLY A 118 31.52 7.59 56.32
C GLY A 118 32.86 7.45 55.62
N LEU A 119 33.72 8.47 55.76
CA LEU A 119 35.19 8.47 55.88
C LEU A 119 36.09 8.36 54.63
N PRO A 120 37.22 9.08 54.68
CA PRO A 120 38.08 9.36 53.54
C PRO A 120 39.21 8.33 53.41
N TRP A 121 39.58 7.97 52.21
CA TRP A 121 40.80 7.25 51.92
C TRP A 121 41.60 7.97 50.83
N ASP A 122 42.82 8.44 51.24
CA ASP A 122 43.86 8.86 50.31
C ASP A 122 44.36 7.69 49.46
N VAL A 123 44.40 7.86 48.15
CA VAL A 123 45.04 6.91 47.25
C VAL A 123 46.27 7.56 46.62
N PRO A 124 47.48 6.97 46.77
CA PRO A 124 48.70 7.56 46.22
C PRO A 124 48.74 7.44 44.72
N THR A 125 49.22 8.50 44.08
CA THR A 125 49.52 8.60 42.64
C THR A 125 50.68 7.68 42.27
N ILE A 126 50.44 6.68 41.40
CA ILE A 126 51.49 5.85 40.82
C ILE A 126 51.85 6.42 39.45
N ASP A 127 53.12 6.84 39.31
CA ASP A 127 53.70 7.28 38.06
C ASP A 127 53.70 6.15 37.00
N LYS A 128 53.17 6.44 35.84
CA LYS A 128 53.16 5.51 34.70
C LYS A 128 54.50 5.55 33.97
N PRO A 129 55.14 4.38 33.69
CA PRO A 129 56.35 4.32 32.88
C PRO A 129 56.06 4.68 31.39
N PRO A 130 57.08 5.13 30.63
CA PRO A 130 56.90 5.57 29.26
C PRO A 130 56.46 4.43 28.35
N ARG A 131 55.45 4.70 27.52
CA ARG A 131 54.96 3.73 26.53
C ARG A 131 55.95 3.56 25.40
N GLU A 132 56.50 2.37 25.25
CA GLU A 132 57.19 1.93 24.05
C GLU A 132 56.22 1.97 22.86
N ARG A 133 56.65 2.63 21.79
CA ARG A 133 55.93 2.76 20.52
C ARG A 133 56.07 1.43 19.75
N ARG A 134 55.15 0.49 19.99
CA ARG A 134 54.99 -0.69 19.12
C ARG A 134 54.46 -0.23 17.77
N GLU A 135 55.23 -0.39 16.73
CA GLU A 135 54.76 -0.31 15.35
C GLU A 135 53.67 -1.36 15.16
N ARG A 136 52.42 -0.88 15.07
CA ARG A 136 51.30 -1.73 14.64
C ARG A 136 51.36 -1.86 13.12
N GLU A 137 51.70 -3.03 12.63
CA GLU A 137 51.41 -3.44 11.28
C GLU A 137 49.93 -3.14 11.01
N ASN A 138 49.68 -2.26 10.04
CA ASN A 138 48.35 -1.98 9.51
C ASN A 138 47.81 -3.22 8.82
N VAL A 139 47.26 -4.17 9.57
CA VAL A 139 46.27 -5.09 9.04
C VAL A 139 45.06 -4.22 8.69
N ARG A 140 44.88 -3.93 7.41
CA ARG A 140 43.69 -3.25 6.89
C ARG A 140 42.48 -4.04 7.37
N ALA A 141 41.83 -3.58 8.42
CA ALA A 141 40.50 -4.03 8.78
C ALA A 141 39.64 -3.82 7.53
N ALA A 142 39.04 -4.89 7.03
CA ALA A 142 38.12 -4.84 5.91
C ALA A 142 37.07 -3.78 6.23
N THR A 143 37.17 -2.63 5.58
CA THR A 143 36.18 -1.54 5.69
C THR A 143 34.82 -2.13 5.35
N LYS A 144 33.85 -2.03 6.27
CA LYS A 144 32.48 -2.42 5.99
C LYS A 144 32.08 -1.79 4.65
N PRO A 145 31.53 -2.56 3.70
CA PRO A 145 31.16 -2.02 2.40
C PRO A 145 30.25 -0.80 2.61
N ALA A 146 30.45 0.24 1.82
CA ALA A 146 29.63 1.44 1.87
C ALA A 146 28.15 1.05 1.62
N PRO A 147 27.19 1.68 2.29
CA PRO A 147 25.78 1.37 2.09
C PRO A 147 25.41 1.48 0.61
N ASN A 148 24.48 0.61 0.14
CA ASN A 148 24.03 0.53 -1.26
C ASN A 148 25.13 0.22 -2.28
N SER A 149 26.27 -0.37 -1.86
CA SER A 149 27.38 -0.71 -2.74
C SER A 149 27.39 -2.19 -3.06
N PHE A 150 27.68 -2.51 -4.33
CA PHE A 150 27.76 -3.87 -4.87
C PHE A 150 29.17 -4.14 -5.37
N THR A 151 29.65 -5.35 -5.14
CA THR A 151 30.87 -5.87 -5.81
C THR A 151 30.53 -6.27 -7.24
N ALA A 152 31.54 -6.37 -8.11
CA ALA A 152 31.36 -6.84 -9.48
C ALA A 152 30.72 -8.25 -9.53
N GLU A 153 31.13 -9.14 -8.62
CA GLU A 153 30.58 -10.49 -8.50
C GLU A 153 29.08 -10.47 -8.12
N GLN A 154 28.69 -9.62 -7.17
CA GLN A 154 27.28 -9.44 -6.79
C GLN A 154 26.43 -8.92 -7.96
N VAL A 155 26.96 -7.98 -8.76
CA VAL A 155 26.28 -7.47 -9.96
C VAL A 155 26.10 -8.58 -11.00
N LEU A 156 27.13 -9.37 -11.27
CA LEU A 156 27.03 -10.51 -12.19
C LEU A 156 26.00 -11.54 -11.71
N ARG A 157 26.00 -11.85 -10.41
CA ARG A 157 25.02 -12.79 -9.84
C ARG A 157 23.58 -12.25 -9.94
N LEU A 158 23.37 -10.94 -9.75
CA LEU A 158 22.04 -10.34 -9.97
C LEU A 158 21.60 -10.42 -11.44
N GLN A 159 22.51 -10.24 -12.40
CA GLN A 159 22.22 -10.40 -13.82
C GLN A 159 21.80 -11.84 -14.16
N GLU A 160 22.46 -12.84 -13.58
CA GLU A 160 22.11 -14.25 -13.75
C GLU A 160 20.73 -14.55 -13.19
N ILE A 161 20.48 -14.21 -11.92
CA ILE A 161 19.18 -14.40 -11.24
C ILE A 161 18.06 -13.73 -12.06
N PHE A 162 18.29 -12.51 -12.55
CA PHE A 162 17.29 -11.79 -13.32
C PHE A 162 16.96 -12.50 -14.63
N ARG A 163 17.96 -13.02 -15.35
CA ARG A 163 17.76 -13.76 -16.61
C ARG A 163 17.07 -15.10 -16.41
N GLU A 164 17.43 -15.82 -15.34
CA GLU A 164 16.84 -17.13 -15.01
C GLU A 164 15.34 -17.03 -14.70
N GLN A 165 14.89 -15.92 -14.10
CA GLN A 165 13.51 -15.73 -13.63
C GLN A 165 12.59 -15.05 -14.64
N MET A 166 13.06 -14.75 -15.86
CA MET A 166 12.23 -14.13 -16.90
C MET A 166 11.34 -15.14 -17.61
N PHE A 167 10.08 -14.81 -17.74
CA PHE A 167 9.21 -15.43 -18.72
C PHE A 167 9.61 -15.01 -20.16
N GLU A 168 9.16 -15.75 -21.17
CA GLU A 168 9.54 -15.48 -22.55
C GLU A 168 9.11 -14.08 -23.04
N TYR A 169 7.89 -13.62 -22.70
CA TYR A 169 7.47 -12.24 -23.03
C TYR A 169 8.29 -11.16 -22.32
N GLN A 170 8.83 -11.44 -21.12
CA GLN A 170 9.72 -10.52 -20.42
C GLN A 170 11.11 -10.48 -21.06
N ARG A 171 11.58 -11.58 -21.67
CA ARG A 171 12.79 -11.58 -22.49
C ARG A 171 12.65 -10.68 -23.70
N ILE A 172 11.49 -10.68 -24.36
CA ILE A 172 11.19 -9.74 -25.45
C ILE A 172 11.36 -8.29 -24.95
N TRP A 173 10.81 -7.95 -23.77
CA TRP A 173 10.99 -6.61 -23.19
C TRP A 173 12.45 -6.29 -22.86
N TYR A 174 13.18 -7.26 -22.33
CA TYR A 174 14.58 -7.11 -21.99
C TYR A 174 15.46 -6.85 -23.21
N ASP A 175 15.20 -7.52 -24.33
CA ASP A 175 15.97 -7.43 -25.56
C ASP A 175 15.69 -6.13 -26.33
N GLN A 176 14.56 -5.46 -26.06
CA GLN A 176 14.23 -4.18 -26.67
C GLN A 176 15.05 -3.04 -26.06
N LYS A 177 16.12 -2.65 -26.74
CA LYS A 177 17.00 -1.54 -26.30
C LYS A 177 16.60 -0.19 -26.91
N VAL A 178 15.41 -0.10 -27.47
CA VAL A 178 14.88 1.16 -28.03
C VAL A 178 14.69 2.22 -26.96
N ARG A 179 14.72 3.48 -27.38
CA ARG A 179 14.59 4.61 -26.46
C ARG A 179 13.19 4.71 -25.84
N PHE A 180 12.16 4.36 -26.60
CA PHE A 180 10.76 4.54 -26.17
C PHE A 180 10.01 3.20 -26.28
N ARG A 181 9.55 2.68 -25.13
CA ARG A 181 8.72 1.46 -25.04
C ARG A 181 7.36 1.82 -24.48
N ASN A 182 6.29 1.29 -25.07
CA ASN A 182 4.92 1.50 -24.64
C ASN A 182 4.17 0.17 -24.65
N LEU A 183 3.78 -0.33 -23.48
CA LEU A 183 3.22 -1.66 -23.30
C LEU A 183 1.81 -1.58 -22.74
N LEU A 184 0.89 -2.26 -23.41
CA LEU A 184 -0.40 -2.59 -22.88
C LEU A 184 -0.35 -4.04 -22.38
N LYS A 185 -0.67 -4.25 -21.12
CA LYS A 185 -0.39 -5.54 -20.48
C LYS A 185 -1.57 -6.03 -19.66
N SER A 186 -1.72 -7.35 -19.56
CA SER A 186 -2.62 -7.99 -18.62
C SER A 186 -2.27 -7.62 -17.17
N ARG A 187 -3.25 -7.67 -16.30
CA ARG A 187 -3.07 -7.48 -14.86
C ARG A 187 -2.17 -8.57 -14.29
N GLN A 188 -1.30 -8.20 -13.33
CA GLN A 188 -0.46 -9.09 -12.51
C GLN A 188 0.53 -10.02 -13.24
N ILE A 189 0.79 -9.83 -14.53
CA ILE A 189 1.80 -10.61 -15.28
C ILE A 189 3.26 -10.25 -14.92
N GLY A 190 3.48 -9.61 -13.79
CA GLY A 190 4.82 -9.30 -13.27
C GLY A 190 5.55 -8.16 -13.97
N ALA A 191 4.86 -7.22 -14.64
CA ALA A 191 5.51 -6.11 -15.34
C ALA A 191 6.25 -5.17 -14.37
N THR A 192 5.60 -4.73 -13.29
CA THR A 192 6.20 -3.88 -12.25
C THR A 192 7.43 -4.58 -11.62
N PHE A 193 7.30 -5.87 -11.31
CA PHE A 193 8.38 -6.70 -10.79
C PHE A 193 9.57 -6.80 -11.77
N PHE A 194 9.29 -6.99 -13.06
CA PHE A 194 10.30 -7.07 -14.10
C PHE A 194 11.04 -5.73 -14.27
N PHE A 195 10.29 -4.62 -14.46
CA PHE A 195 10.91 -3.32 -14.71
C PHE A 195 11.65 -2.76 -13.49
N ALA A 196 11.22 -3.07 -12.27
CA ALA A 196 11.97 -2.73 -11.07
C ALA A 196 13.36 -3.39 -11.06
N ARG A 197 13.43 -4.67 -11.42
CA ARG A 197 14.66 -5.45 -11.46
C ARG A 197 15.54 -5.08 -12.66
N GLU A 198 14.95 -4.90 -13.86
CA GLU A 198 15.66 -4.39 -15.02
C GLU A 198 16.37 -3.07 -14.69
N ALA A 199 15.65 -2.17 -14.05
CA ALA A 199 16.17 -0.86 -13.70
C ALA A 199 17.32 -0.92 -12.69
N LEU A 200 17.25 -1.79 -11.67
CA LEU A 200 18.33 -1.98 -10.71
C LEU A 200 19.59 -2.52 -11.41
N VAL A 201 19.45 -3.60 -12.20
CA VAL A 201 20.55 -4.21 -12.92
C VAL A 201 21.18 -3.21 -13.92
N ASP A 202 20.35 -2.47 -14.66
CA ASP A 202 20.82 -1.47 -15.61
C ASP A 202 21.50 -0.28 -14.89
N ALA A 203 20.97 0.17 -13.74
CA ALA A 203 21.61 1.23 -12.95
C ALA A 203 22.98 0.81 -12.42
N LEU A 204 23.11 -0.42 -11.91
CA LEU A 204 24.38 -0.97 -11.44
C LEU A 204 25.41 -1.11 -12.54
N THR A 205 24.97 -1.41 -13.78
CA THR A 205 25.84 -1.63 -14.93
C THR A 205 26.25 -0.33 -15.61
N THR A 206 25.31 0.62 -15.74
CA THR A 206 25.50 1.83 -16.56
C THR A 206 25.80 3.10 -15.75
N GLY A 207 25.54 3.10 -14.45
CA GLY A 207 25.64 4.30 -13.61
C GLY A 207 24.52 5.34 -13.86
N LYS A 208 23.52 5.01 -14.70
CA LYS A 208 22.42 5.93 -15.03
C LYS A 208 21.36 5.94 -13.95
N ASN A 209 20.85 7.12 -13.62
CA ASN A 209 19.71 7.26 -12.72
C ASN A 209 18.44 6.60 -13.30
N LYS A 210 17.55 6.19 -12.42
CA LYS A 210 16.23 5.64 -12.75
C LYS A 210 15.16 6.45 -12.04
N VAL A 211 14.10 6.78 -12.75
CA VAL A 211 12.95 7.51 -12.24
C VAL A 211 11.72 6.64 -12.42
N PHE A 212 11.12 6.22 -11.31
CA PHE A 212 9.86 5.50 -11.30
C PHE A 212 8.75 6.47 -10.99
N LEU A 213 7.80 6.55 -11.90
CA LEU A 213 6.63 7.38 -11.80
C LEU A 213 5.40 6.48 -11.88
N SER A 214 4.56 6.53 -10.88
CA SER A 214 3.37 5.69 -10.78
C SER A 214 2.15 6.52 -10.44
N ALA A 215 0.96 5.95 -10.66
CA ALA A 215 -0.29 6.61 -10.36
C ALA A 215 -0.36 7.01 -8.88
N SER A 216 0.14 6.14 -7.98
CA SER A 216 0.20 6.44 -6.55
C SER A 216 1.60 6.24 -5.97
N LYS A 217 1.83 6.85 -4.83
CA LYS A 217 3.07 6.70 -4.05
C LYS A 217 3.22 5.28 -3.49
N ALA A 218 2.11 4.62 -3.18
CA ALA A 218 2.09 3.22 -2.77
C ALA A 218 2.64 2.30 -3.86
N GLN A 219 2.25 2.51 -5.11
CA GLN A 219 2.79 1.77 -6.26
C GLN A 219 4.28 2.07 -6.48
N ALA A 220 4.68 3.34 -6.39
CA ALA A 220 6.10 3.71 -6.49
C ALA A 220 6.93 3.04 -5.37
N PHE A 221 6.38 2.88 -4.17
CA PHE A 221 7.00 2.14 -3.08
C PHE A 221 7.14 0.64 -3.39
N GLN A 222 6.20 0.05 -4.12
CA GLN A 222 6.28 -1.35 -4.55
C GLN A 222 7.48 -1.60 -5.48
N PHE A 223 7.80 -0.68 -6.40
CA PHE A 223 9.04 -0.73 -7.19
C PHE A 223 10.28 -0.81 -6.31
N LYS A 224 10.31 0.06 -5.30
CA LYS A 224 11.41 0.10 -4.34
C LYS A 224 11.57 -1.21 -3.59
N GLN A 225 10.44 -1.80 -3.15
CA GLN A 225 10.48 -3.06 -2.42
C GLN A 225 11.03 -4.21 -3.27
N TYR A 226 10.62 -4.33 -4.53
CA TYR A 226 11.17 -5.35 -5.44
C TYR A 226 12.68 -5.19 -5.67
N GLN A 227 13.21 -3.97 -5.64
CA GLN A 227 14.65 -3.72 -5.75
C GLN A 227 15.38 -4.08 -4.45
N ILE A 228 14.80 -3.77 -3.30
CA ILE A 228 15.35 -4.15 -1.99
C ILE A 228 15.42 -5.68 -1.89
N ASP A 229 14.34 -6.38 -2.21
CA ASP A 229 14.27 -7.84 -2.16
C ASP A 229 15.32 -8.47 -3.10
N MET A 230 15.48 -7.93 -4.29
CA MET A 230 16.47 -8.41 -5.24
C MET A 230 17.90 -8.20 -4.73
N ALA A 231 18.21 -7.03 -4.16
CA ALA A 231 19.54 -6.75 -3.61
C ALA A 231 19.86 -7.66 -2.41
N GLN A 232 18.86 -8.01 -1.60
CA GLN A 232 19.01 -8.95 -0.49
C GLN A 232 19.41 -10.36 -0.95
N MET A 233 19.04 -10.79 -2.17
CA MET A 233 19.45 -12.09 -2.73
C MET A 233 20.97 -12.24 -2.85
N VAL A 234 21.70 -11.12 -2.91
CA VAL A 234 23.16 -11.09 -2.94
C VAL A 234 23.78 -10.46 -1.67
N GLY A 235 22.99 -10.36 -0.60
CA GLY A 235 23.44 -9.90 0.71
C GLY A 235 23.65 -8.38 0.81
N VAL A 236 23.08 -7.58 -0.09
CA VAL A 236 23.16 -6.12 -0.04
C VAL A 236 21.84 -5.53 0.48
N GLU A 237 21.94 -4.67 1.48
CA GLU A 237 20.82 -3.93 2.03
C GLU A 237 20.73 -2.53 1.40
N LEU A 238 19.64 -2.25 0.67
CA LEU A 238 19.38 -0.94 0.10
C LEU A 238 18.66 -0.04 1.10
N LYS A 239 19.15 1.21 1.26
CA LYS A 239 18.63 2.20 2.22
C LYS A 239 18.48 3.58 1.58
N GLY A 240 17.51 4.34 2.09
CA GLY A 240 17.25 5.72 1.69
C GLY A 240 15.84 5.91 1.13
N ALA A 241 15.29 7.12 1.16
CA ALA A 241 14.04 7.46 0.48
C ALA A 241 14.24 7.35 -1.04
N ASP A 242 15.21 8.10 -1.58
CA ASP A 242 15.86 7.85 -2.86
C ASP A 242 17.09 6.97 -2.59
N ILE A 243 17.32 5.94 -3.38
CA ILE A 243 18.44 5.01 -3.19
C ILE A 243 19.63 5.48 -4.02
N ARG A 244 20.71 5.89 -3.36
CA ARG A 244 21.98 6.23 -4.01
C ARG A 244 22.88 5.00 -4.02
N LEU A 245 23.15 4.47 -5.22
CA LEU A 245 24.02 3.31 -5.40
C LEU A 245 25.50 3.72 -5.30
N GLY A 246 26.36 2.76 -4.94
CA GLY A 246 27.78 2.99 -4.79
C GLY A 246 28.51 3.47 -6.06
N ASN A 247 27.95 3.21 -7.25
CA ASN A 247 28.46 3.70 -8.54
C ASN A 247 27.96 5.12 -8.91
N GLY A 248 27.22 5.79 -8.03
CA GLY A 248 26.70 7.14 -8.22
C GLY A 248 25.30 7.22 -8.82
N ALA A 249 24.74 6.14 -9.36
CA ALA A 249 23.36 6.12 -9.86
C ALA A 249 22.36 6.35 -8.72
N VAL A 250 21.25 7.03 -9.01
CA VAL A 250 20.16 7.29 -8.06
C VAL A 250 18.86 6.71 -8.59
N LEU A 251 18.15 6.00 -7.72
CA LEU A 251 16.83 5.44 -8.00
C LEU A 251 15.81 6.33 -7.29
N TYR A 252 14.93 6.98 -8.05
CA TYR A 252 13.89 7.90 -7.59
C TYR A 252 12.52 7.24 -7.66
N PHE A 253 11.70 7.36 -6.63
CA PHE A 253 10.37 6.77 -6.53
C PHE A 253 9.33 7.86 -6.31
N LEU A 254 8.51 8.14 -7.32
CA LEU A 254 7.64 9.30 -7.40
C LEU A 254 6.17 8.89 -7.60
N GLY A 255 5.27 9.55 -6.87
CA GLY A 255 3.85 9.60 -7.23
C GLY A 255 3.59 10.72 -8.25
N THR A 256 2.33 10.91 -8.62
CA THR A 256 1.89 11.91 -9.61
C THR A 256 1.99 13.37 -9.15
N ASN A 257 2.40 13.61 -7.90
CA ASN A 257 2.55 14.97 -7.38
C ASN A 257 3.71 15.70 -8.08
N SER A 258 3.35 16.71 -8.89
CA SER A 258 4.25 17.46 -9.74
C SER A 258 5.39 18.20 -9.00
N ARG A 259 5.18 18.56 -7.73
CA ARG A 259 6.15 19.34 -6.95
C ARG A 259 7.43 18.55 -6.63
N THR A 260 7.37 17.23 -6.59
CA THR A 260 8.52 16.38 -6.27
C THR A 260 9.31 15.94 -7.52
N ALA A 261 8.78 16.18 -8.71
CA ALA A 261 9.32 15.70 -9.97
C ALA A 261 10.41 16.59 -10.57
N GLN A 262 10.42 17.88 -10.25
CA GLN A 262 11.36 18.84 -10.84
C GLN A 262 12.81 18.58 -10.43
N GLY A 263 13.74 18.69 -11.41
CA GLY A 263 15.19 18.56 -11.19
C GLY A 263 15.73 17.11 -11.18
N ARG A 264 14.87 16.09 -11.31
CA ARG A 264 15.31 14.69 -11.42
C ARG A 264 15.44 14.27 -12.88
N HIS A 265 16.45 13.46 -13.19
CA HIS A 265 16.68 12.97 -14.55
C HIS A 265 17.23 11.54 -14.52
N GLY A 266 16.89 10.76 -15.53
CA GLY A 266 17.26 9.35 -15.65
C GLY A 266 16.40 8.61 -16.66
N ASP A 267 16.59 7.29 -16.76
CA ASP A 267 15.63 6.44 -17.48
C ASP A 267 14.30 6.46 -16.73
N LEU A 268 13.22 6.72 -17.46
CA LEU A 268 11.89 6.91 -16.92
C LEU A 268 11.04 5.64 -17.10
N TYR A 269 10.41 5.22 -16.02
CA TYR A 269 9.43 4.15 -15.99
C TYR A 269 8.10 4.71 -15.49
N VAL A 270 7.04 4.62 -16.29
CA VAL A 270 5.70 5.11 -15.96
C VAL A 270 4.75 3.93 -15.89
N ASP A 271 4.36 3.59 -14.66
CA ASP A 271 3.43 2.48 -14.40
C ASP A 271 1.99 2.95 -14.37
N GLU A 272 1.10 2.12 -14.90
CA GLU A 272 -0.35 2.28 -14.87
C GLU A 272 -0.84 3.64 -15.39
N TYR A 273 -0.23 4.13 -16.47
CA TYR A 273 -0.48 5.46 -17.00
C TYR A 273 -1.92 5.69 -17.52
N PHE A 274 -2.67 4.63 -17.86
CA PHE A 274 -4.09 4.70 -18.20
C PHE A 274 -5.00 4.92 -16.98
N TRP A 275 -4.42 4.90 -15.77
CA TRP A 275 -5.13 5.12 -14.52
C TRP A 275 -4.75 6.44 -13.84
N ILE A 276 -3.94 7.25 -14.51
CA ILE A 276 -3.51 8.57 -14.00
C ILE A 276 -4.51 9.63 -14.48
N PRO A 277 -5.25 10.29 -13.56
CA PRO A 277 -6.35 11.18 -13.93
C PRO A 277 -5.96 12.33 -14.84
N ASP A 278 -4.79 12.91 -14.63
CA ASP A 278 -4.26 14.02 -15.43
C ASP A 278 -3.01 13.61 -16.22
N PHE A 279 -3.20 12.69 -17.16
CA PHE A 279 -2.12 12.15 -17.99
C PHE A 279 -1.38 13.22 -18.81
N LYS A 280 -2.10 14.25 -19.31
CA LYS A 280 -1.47 15.32 -20.09
C LYS A 280 -0.51 16.14 -19.23
N GLU A 281 -0.90 16.51 -18.01
CA GLU A 281 -0.03 17.21 -17.06
C GLU A 281 1.14 16.33 -16.65
N LEU A 282 0.89 15.04 -16.34
CA LEU A 282 1.95 14.11 -16.01
C LEU A 282 2.99 14.02 -17.12
N THR A 283 2.59 13.85 -18.38
CA THR A 283 3.52 13.74 -19.50
C THR A 283 4.31 15.04 -19.72
N ARG A 284 3.69 16.20 -19.48
CA ARG A 284 4.37 17.49 -19.51
C ARG A 284 5.51 17.59 -18.49
N LEU A 285 5.31 17.02 -17.30
CA LEU A 285 6.32 16.99 -16.22
C LEU A 285 7.36 15.89 -16.42
N ALA A 286 6.95 14.73 -16.92
CA ALA A 286 7.78 13.54 -17.06
C ALA A 286 8.75 13.61 -18.26
N LYS A 287 8.31 14.16 -19.39
CA LYS A 287 9.13 14.27 -20.62
C LYS A 287 10.49 14.94 -20.38
N PRO A 288 10.61 16.07 -19.64
CA PRO A 288 11.91 16.70 -19.35
C PRO A 288 12.90 15.79 -18.59
N MET A 289 12.41 14.88 -17.73
CA MET A 289 13.27 13.99 -16.93
C MET A 289 14.10 13.04 -17.78
N ALA A 290 13.58 12.62 -18.94
CA ALA A 290 14.25 11.71 -19.86
C ALA A 290 14.46 12.34 -21.26
N SER A 291 14.54 13.67 -21.35
CA SER A 291 14.69 14.39 -22.62
C SER A 291 16.05 14.12 -23.30
N GLN A 292 17.11 13.85 -22.53
CA GLN A 292 18.42 13.56 -23.06
C GLN A 292 18.44 12.23 -23.83
N ARG A 293 19.13 12.20 -24.97
CA ARG A 293 19.22 11.02 -25.87
C ARG A 293 19.65 9.73 -25.18
N GLN A 294 20.43 9.83 -24.12
CA GLN A 294 20.95 8.68 -23.39
C GLN A 294 19.92 7.98 -22.50
N TYR A 295 18.78 8.63 -22.19
CA TYR A 295 17.75 8.07 -21.31
C TYR A 295 16.64 7.41 -22.11
N ARG A 296 16.14 6.30 -21.55
CA ARG A 296 15.01 5.54 -22.08
C ARG A 296 13.73 5.95 -21.37
N ILE A 297 12.60 5.75 -22.06
CA ILE A 297 11.27 5.95 -21.51
C ILE A 297 10.48 4.66 -21.71
N THR A 298 9.89 4.15 -20.65
CA THR A 298 9.05 2.96 -20.67
C THR A 298 7.71 3.27 -20.02
N TYR A 299 6.65 3.21 -20.81
CA TYR A 299 5.27 3.25 -20.33
C TYR A 299 4.71 1.84 -20.32
N PHE A 300 3.96 1.47 -19.28
CA PHE A 300 3.27 0.18 -19.23
C PHE A 300 2.03 0.29 -18.33
N SER A 301 0.91 -0.28 -18.79
CA SER A 301 -0.37 -0.16 -18.09
C SER A 301 -1.33 -1.27 -18.50
N THR A 302 -2.30 -1.56 -17.61
CA THR A 302 -3.57 -2.17 -18.01
C THR A 302 -4.44 -1.11 -18.71
N PRO A 303 -5.35 -1.49 -19.63
CA PRO A 303 -6.25 -0.53 -20.27
C PRO A 303 -7.29 0.02 -19.29
N SER A 304 -7.77 1.22 -19.57
CA SER A 304 -8.93 1.82 -18.92
C SER A 304 -10.05 2.06 -19.93
N ALA A 305 -10.57 3.29 -20.05
CA ALA A 305 -11.61 3.62 -21.04
C ALA A 305 -11.02 4.31 -22.29
N VAL A 306 -11.72 4.20 -23.41
CA VAL A 306 -11.37 4.88 -24.67
C VAL A 306 -11.38 6.41 -24.49
N SER A 307 -12.25 6.94 -23.63
CA SER A 307 -12.32 8.37 -23.31
C SER A 307 -11.14 8.90 -22.51
N HIS A 308 -10.32 8.03 -21.95
CA HIS A 308 -9.15 8.45 -21.15
C HIS A 308 -8.14 9.23 -22.00
N PRO A 309 -7.60 10.38 -21.53
CA PRO A 309 -6.66 11.21 -22.29
C PRO A 309 -5.40 10.48 -22.79
N ALA A 310 -5.00 9.37 -22.15
CA ALA A 310 -3.88 8.55 -22.60
C ALA A 310 -4.21 7.67 -23.83
N TYR A 311 -5.48 7.52 -24.20
CA TYR A 311 -5.85 6.71 -25.36
C TYR A 311 -5.33 7.31 -26.67
N SER A 312 -5.42 8.63 -26.81
CA SER A 312 -4.86 9.34 -27.98
C SER A 312 -3.31 9.24 -28.06
N PHE A 313 -2.65 9.07 -26.92
CA PHE A 313 -1.22 8.78 -26.88
C PHE A 313 -0.90 7.32 -27.29
N TRP A 314 -1.76 6.37 -26.91
CA TRP A 314 -1.62 4.96 -27.28
C TRP A 314 -1.88 4.70 -28.76
N ASN A 315 -2.97 5.25 -29.32
CA ASN A 315 -3.40 4.99 -30.70
C ASN A 315 -2.70 5.91 -31.74
N GLY A 316 -1.84 6.82 -31.29
CA GLY A 316 -1.06 7.71 -32.18
C GLY A 316 -1.77 9.01 -32.56
N GLU A 317 -3.04 9.23 -32.19
CA GLU A 317 -3.73 10.49 -32.49
C GLU A 317 -3.03 11.71 -31.90
N GLN A 318 -2.46 11.58 -30.69
CA GLN A 318 -1.68 12.66 -30.07
C GLN A 318 -0.46 13.05 -30.90
N PHE A 319 0.11 12.15 -31.69
CA PHE A 319 1.22 12.47 -32.60
C PHE A 319 0.74 13.43 -33.72
N ASN A 320 -0.49 13.29 -34.16
CA ASN A 320 -1.06 14.11 -35.22
C ASN A 320 -1.46 15.52 -34.75
N GLU A 321 -1.60 15.74 -33.44
CA GLU A 321 -1.97 17.04 -32.88
C GLU A 321 -0.99 18.15 -33.31
N GLY A 322 -1.47 19.18 -34.01
CA GLY A 322 -0.68 20.32 -34.45
C GLY A 322 0.25 20.07 -35.64
N ARG A 323 0.15 18.91 -36.33
CA ARG A 323 0.88 18.60 -37.56
C ARG A 323 0.01 18.79 -38.80
N GLU A 324 0.66 18.99 -39.93
CA GLU A 324 -0.02 19.02 -41.24
C GLU A 324 -0.63 17.66 -41.54
N LYS A 325 -1.77 17.63 -42.26
CA LYS A 325 -2.49 16.39 -42.60
C LYS A 325 -1.63 15.39 -43.38
N SER A 326 -0.66 15.88 -44.14
CA SER A 326 0.29 15.04 -44.89
C SER A 326 1.27 14.27 -44.00
N GLU A 327 1.46 14.72 -42.76
CA GLU A 327 2.33 14.11 -41.75
C GLU A 327 1.57 13.22 -40.77
N HIS A 328 0.23 13.16 -40.90
CA HIS A 328 -0.59 12.35 -40.02
C HIS A 328 -0.32 10.88 -40.24
N ILE A 329 -0.19 10.15 -39.13
CA ILE A 329 -0.05 8.71 -39.09
C ILE A 329 -1.34 8.06 -38.64
N LYS A 330 -1.55 6.82 -39.03
CA LYS A 330 -2.61 5.96 -38.51
C LYS A 330 -1.99 4.66 -38.05
N LEU A 331 -1.94 4.46 -36.73
CA LEU A 331 -1.38 3.24 -36.16
C LEU A 331 -2.41 2.12 -36.12
N ASP A 332 -1.98 0.92 -36.48
CA ASP A 332 -2.72 -0.29 -36.16
C ASP A 332 -2.31 -0.74 -34.76
N VAL A 333 -3.18 -0.49 -33.78
CA VAL A 333 -3.00 -0.86 -32.39
C VAL A 333 -3.81 -2.10 -32.00
N SER A 334 -4.22 -2.90 -32.99
CA SER A 334 -4.88 -4.19 -32.74
C SER A 334 -3.92 -5.17 -32.03
N HIS A 335 -4.49 -6.12 -31.30
CA HIS A 335 -3.70 -7.17 -30.63
C HIS A 335 -2.85 -7.94 -31.64
N SER A 336 -3.42 -8.33 -32.79
CA SER A 336 -2.70 -9.06 -33.82
C SER A 336 -1.48 -8.32 -34.39
N ALA A 337 -1.54 -6.99 -34.47
CA ALA A 337 -0.44 -6.17 -34.94
C ALA A 337 0.67 -5.96 -33.89
N LEU A 338 0.35 -6.10 -32.60
CA LEU A 338 1.24 -5.72 -31.50
C LEU A 338 1.65 -6.88 -30.57
N VAL A 339 1.14 -8.08 -30.76
CA VAL A 339 1.41 -9.24 -29.85
C VAL A 339 2.89 -9.60 -29.75
N ASP A 340 3.65 -9.47 -30.86
CA ASP A 340 5.09 -9.74 -30.89
C ASP A 340 5.96 -8.49 -30.66
N GLY A 341 5.30 -7.35 -30.49
CA GLY A 341 5.97 -6.06 -30.35
C GLY A 341 6.45 -5.48 -31.68
N ARG A 342 6.21 -4.20 -31.89
CA ARG A 342 6.50 -3.51 -33.14
C ARG A 342 6.98 -2.08 -32.92
N ALA A 343 7.98 -1.65 -33.70
CA ALA A 343 8.29 -0.23 -33.82
C ALA A 343 7.19 0.45 -34.66
N CYS A 344 6.59 1.49 -34.12
CA CYS A 344 5.50 2.21 -34.76
C CYS A 344 6.00 3.52 -35.38
N GLU A 345 5.18 4.09 -36.26
CA GLU A 345 5.50 5.25 -37.11
C GLU A 345 5.74 6.54 -36.28
N ASP A 346 5.21 6.59 -35.04
CA ASP A 346 5.49 7.68 -34.08
C ASP A 346 6.83 7.53 -33.30
N GLY A 347 7.63 6.52 -33.65
CA GLY A 347 8.92 6.25 -33.04
C GLY A 347 8.85 5.48 -31.70
N GLN A 348 7.67 5.01 -31.30
CA GLN A 348 7.52 4.19 -30.11
C GLN A 348 7.48 2.69 -30.50
N TRP A 349 8.13 1.87 -29.69
CA TRP A 349 7.93 0.43 -29.75
C TRP A 349 6.73 0.06 -28.89
N ARG A 350 5.74 -0.62 -29.45
CA ARG A 350 4.54 -1.06 -28.74
C ARG A 350 4.43 -2.56 -28.69
N GLN A 351 3.85 -3.05 -27.60
CA GLN A 351 3.43 -4.44 -27.47
C GLN A 351 2.14 -4.54 -26.65
N ILE A 352 1.29 -5.50 -27.00
CA ILE A 352 0.18 -5.95 -26.19
C ILE A 352 0.50 -7.36 -25.67
N VAL A 353 0.33 -7.57 -24.37
CA VAL A 353 0.50 -8.88 -23.73
C VAL A 353 -0.75 -9.19 -22.90
N THR A 354 -1.64 -9.99 -23.47
CA THR A 354 -2.84 -10.51 -22.79
C THR A 354 -2.47 -11.64 -21.83
N LEU A 355 -3.43 -12.11 -21.02
CA LEU A 355 -3.24 -13.31 -20.21
C LEU A 355 -2.92 -14.53 -21.08
N ASP A 356 -3.62 -14.69 -22.22
CA ASP A 356 -3.38 -15.78 -23.17
C ASP A 356 -1.96 -15.76 -23.74
N ASP A 357 -1.44 -14.57 -24.02
CA ASP A 357 -0.06 -14.40 -24.49
C ASP A 357 0.96 -14.73 -23.41
N ALA A 358 0.69 -14.31 -22.16
CA ALA A 358 1.54 -14.58 -21.03
C ALA A 358 1.60 -16.09 -20.73
N GLU A 359 0.45 -16.78 -20.69
CA GLU A 359 0.36 -18.22 -20.47
C GLU A 359 1.09 -18.99 -21.57
N ARG A 360 0.85 -18.66 -22.86
CA ARG A 360 1.55 -19.27 -24.00
C ARG A 360 3.08 -19.11 -23.91
N ARG A 361 3.55 -18.03 -23.30
CA ARG A 361 4.97 -17.69 -23.13
C ARG A 361 5.49 -18.02 -21.74
N GLY A 362 4.88 -19.03 -21.10
CA GLY A 362 5.38 -19.70 -19.91
C GLY A 362 4.94 -19.12 -18.57
N CYS A 363 4.07 -18.11 -18.52
CA CYS A 363 3.51 -17.62 -17.27
C CYS A 363 2.55 -18.66 -16.68
N ASN A 364 2.86 -19.12 -15.48
CA ASN A 364 2.10 -20.13 -14.73
C ASN A 364 1.60 -19.60 -13.38
N LEU A 365 1.42 -18.30 -13.27
CA LEU A 365 1.07 -17.65 -12.00
C LEU A 365 -0.42 -17.69 -11.68
N PHE A 366 -1.27 -18.07 -12.65
CA PHE A 366 -2.71 -17.93 -12.54
C PHE A 366 -3.44 -19.27 -12.56
N ASP A 367 -4.51 -19.34 -11.79
CA ASP A 367 -5.62 -20.26 -12.05
C ASP A 367 -6.68 -19.50 -12.88
N ARG A 368 -6.74 -19.81 -14.16
CA ARG A 368 -7.67 -19.15 -15.10
C ARG A 368 -9.13 -19.37 -14.73
N GLN A 369 -9.48 -20.56 -14.23
CA GLN A 369 -10.86 -20.85 -13.84
C GLN A 369 -11.26 -20.00 -12.65
N GLN A 370 -10.36 -19.87 -11.67
CA GLN A 370 -10.57 -19.01 -10.53
C GLN A 370 -10.72 -17.53 -10.95
N LEU A 371 -9.87 -17.03 -11.86
CA LEU A 371 -10.00 -15.66 -12.38
C LEU A 371 -11.33 -15.40 -13.08
N LEU A 372 -11.86 -16.38 -13.83
CA LEU A 372 -13.16 -16.27 -14.49
C LEU A 372 -14.32 -16.30 -13.49
N LEU A 373 -14.15 -16.93 -12.33
CA LEU A 373 -15.13 -16.90 -11.24
C LEU A 373 -15.06 -15.59 -10.44
N GLU A 374 -13.89 -15.00 -10.30
CA GLU A 374 -13.66 -13.79 -9.52
C GLU A 374 -13.95 -12.48 -10.27
N ASN A 375 -14.01 -12.51 -11.60
CA ASN A 375 -14.15 -11.31 -12.41
C ASN A 375 -15.34 -11.44 -13.38
N SER A 376 -16.09 -10.38 -13.56
CA SER A 376 -17.12 -10.33 -14.59
C SER A 376 -16.48 -10.51 -15.99
N PRO A 377 -17.24 -10.99 -17.00
CA PRO A 377 -16.72 -11.11 -18.37
C PRO A 377 -16.17 -9.78 -18.93
N ALA A 378 -16.75 -8.64 -18.54
CA ALA A 378 -16.28 -7.33 -18.97
C ALA A 378 -14.95 -6.97 -18.31
N GLU A 379 -14.83 -7.18 -16.99
CA GLU A 379 -13.57 -6.96 -16.25
C GLU A 379 -12.48 -7.91 -16.69
N PHE A 380 -12.82 -9.19 -16.93
CA PHE A 380 -11.86 -10.16 -17.44
C PHE A 380 -11.31 -9.71 -18.81
N ARG A 381 -12.17 -9.26 -19.72
CA ARG A 381 -11.73 -8.71 -21.00
C ARG A 381 -10.87 -7.47 -20.84
N GLN A 382 -11.27 -6.54 -19.98
CA GLN A 382 -10.49 -5.33 -19.73
C GLN A 382 -9.15 -5.65 -19.06
N LEU A 383 -9.16 -6.29 -17.90
CA LEU A 383 -7.98 -6.41 -17.03
C LEU A 383 -7.01 -7.49 -17.49
N PHE A 384 -7.52 -8.56 -18.12
CA PHE A 384 -6.71 -9.71 -18.50
C PHE A 384 -6.53 -9.87 -20.01
N MET A 385 -7.52 -9.46 -20.81
CA MET A 385 -7.45 -9.55 -22.27
C MET A 385 -7.09 -8.22 -22.94
N CYS A 386 -6.77 -7.20 -22.15
CA CYS A 386 -6.31 -5.89 -22.61
C CYS A 386 -7.29 -5.13 -23.52
N GLU A 387 -8.59 -5.31 -23.31
CA GLU A 387 -9.63 -4.57 -24.04
C GLU A 387 -9.93 -3.23 -23.35
N PHE A 388 -10.04 -2.16 -24.12
CA PHE A 388 -10.50 -0.87 -23.60
C PHE A 388 -12.01 -0.87 -23.40
N VAL A 389 -12.46 -0.19 -22.34
CA VAL A 389 -13.89 -0.01 -22.07
C VAL A 389 -14.42 1.13 -22.93
N GLU A 390 -15.49 0.87 -23.66
CA GLU A 390 -16.26 1.92 -24.34
C GLU A 390 -17.21 2.58 -23.34
N ASP A 391 -17.28 3.92 -23.36
CA ASP A 391 -18.12 4.70 -22.45
C ASP A 391 -19.63 4.69 -22.80
N GLY A 392 -20.11 3.69 -23.47
CA GLY A 392 -21.50 3.55 -23.89
C GLY A 392 -22.54 4.02 -22.86
N ASP A 393 -23.57 3.24 -22.57
CA ASP A 393 -24.69 3.57 -21.67
C ASP A 393 -24.36 3.59 -20.16
N ASN A 394 -23.13 3.95 -19.78
CA ASN A 394 -22.71 4.01 -18.39
C ASN A 394 -23.41 5.15 -17.65
N VAL A 395 -23.88 4.89 -16.43
CA VAL A 395 -24.49 5.91 -15.57
C VAL A 395 -23.45 6.95 -15.12
N PHE A 396 -22.22 6.51 -14.91
CA PHE A 396 -21.11 7.36 -14.46
C PHE A 396 -20.03 7.44 -15.53
N ASP A 397 -19.61 8.67 -15.84
CA ASP A 397 -18.50 8.95 -16.73
C ASP A 397 -17.16 8.56 -16.08
N PHE A 398 -16.33 7.82 -16.84
CA PHE A 398 -15.04 7.34 -16.34
C PHE A 398 -14.09 8.48 -15.90
N THR A 399 -14.02 9.55 -16.68
CA THR A 399 -13.15 10.71 -16.40
C THR A 399 -13.60 11.42 -15.11
N ALA A 400 -14.91 11.49 -14.88
CA ALA A 400 -15.46 12.07 -13.68
C ALA A 400 -15.16 11.18 -12.44
N LEU A 401 -15.26 9.84 -12.57
CA LEU A 401 -14.87 8.89 -11.52
C LEU A 401 -13.37 8.98 -11.21
N GLN A 402 -12.51 9.07 -12.22
CA GLN A 402 -11.08 9.22 -12.02
C GLN A 402 -10.69 10.47 -11.22
N ARG A 403 -11.44 11.57 -11.37
CA ARG A 403 -11.21 12.79 -10.57
C ARG A 403 -11.53 12.63 -9.09
N CYS A 404 -12.26 11.58 -8.73
CA CYS A 404 -12.53 11.22 -7.34
C CYS A 404 -11.44 10.32 -6.75
N ALA A 405 -10.60 9.72 -7.58
CA ALA A 405 -9.49 8.88 -7.16
C ALA A 405 -8.27 9.75 -6.80
N VAL A 406 -7.73 9.56 -5.59
CA VAL A 406 -6.61 10.36 -5.07
C VAL A 406 -5.51 9.47 -4.50
N ASP A 407 -4.27 9.95 -4.51
CA ASP A 407 -3.19 9.31 -3.75
C ASP A 407 -3.39 9.59 -2.25
N SER A 408 -3.97 8.63 -1.53
CA SER A 408 -4.29 8.78 -0.11
C SER A 408 -3.06 9.00 0.78
N TRP A 409 -1.87 8.59 0.34
CA TRP A 409 -0.64 8.79 1.08
C TRP A 409 -0.12 10.23 1.02
N ASP A 410 -0.52 10.98 0.02
CA ASP A 410 -0.21 12.40 -0.11
C ASP A 410 -1.39 13.28 0.32
N GLU A 411 -2.60 13.04 -0.22
CA GLU A 411 -3.77 13.89 0.01
C GLU A 411 -4.36 13.76 1.44
N TRP A 412 -4.23 12.57 2.07
CA TRP A 412 -4.76 12.31 3.41
C TRP A 412 -3.65 12.13 4.47
N ALA A 413 -2.42 12.56 4.17
CA ALA A 413 -1.25 12.36 5.03
C ALA A 413 -1.41 12.94 6.45
N ASP A 414 -2.26 13.96 6.61
CA ASP A 414 -2.54 14.63 7.88
C ASP A 414 -3.35 13.77 8.86
N PHE A 415 -4.28 12.93 8.38
CA PHE A 415 -5.17 12.15 9.23
C PHE A 415 -5.13 10.64 8.99
N TYR A 416 -4.71 10.18 7.81
CA TYR A 416 -4.77 8.76 7.43
C TYR A 416 -3.44 8.05 7.65
N LYS A 417 -3.48 6.95 8.40
CA LYS A 417 -2.31 6.11 8.73
C LYS A 417 -2.67 4.65 8.45
N PRO A 418 -2.55 4.15 7.20
CA PRO A 418 -3.11 2.87 6.76
C PRO A 418 -2.63 1.66 7.57
N PHE A 419 -1.44 1.72 8.15
CA PHE A 419 -0.86 0.63 8.93
C PHE A 419 -1.10 0.75 10.44
N ALA A 420 -1.78 1.79 10.90
CA ALA A 420 -2.12 1.93 12.32
C ALA A 420 -3.31 1.04 12.71
N ALA A 421 -3.37 0.64 13.97
CA ALA A 421 -4.53 -0.10 14.51
C ALA A 421 -5.85 0.68 14.31
N ARG A 422 -5.78 2.02 14.36
CA ARG A 422 -6.86 2.94 14.00
C ARG A 422 -6.39 3.85 12.86
N PRO A 423 -6.68 3.49 11.60
CA PRO A 423 -6.12 4.18 10.43
C PRO A 423 -6.46 5.66 10.35
N VAL A 424 -7.63 6.07 10.84
CA VAL A 424 -8.12 7.46 10.84
C VAL A 424 -8.22 8.04 12.27
N GLY A 425 -7.54 7.42 13.23
CA GLY A 425 -7.58 7.84 14.63
C GLY A 425 -9.00 7.81 15.22
N ASN A 426 -9.45 8.93 15.78
CA ASN A 426 -10.78 9.08 16.36
C ASN A 426 -11.77 9.84 15.45
N LEU A 427 -11.44 10.04 14.17
CA LEU A 427 -12.42 10.64 13.25
C LEU A 427 -13.67 9.79 13.16
N PRO A 428 -14.86 10.43 13.03
CA PRO A 428 -16.11 9.70 12.80
C PRO A 428 -16.01 8.89 11.51
N VAL A 429 -16.56 7.67 11.55
CA VAL A 429 -16.64 6.77 10.40
C VAL A 429 -18.05 6.27 10.24
N TRP A 430 -18.52 6.26 9.01
CA TRP A 430 -19.78 5.64 8.60
C TRP A 430 -19.45 4.36 7.83
N LEU A 431 -20.18 3.29 8.13
CA LEU A 431 -20.03 1.99 7.47
C LEU A 431 -21.18 1.78 6.49
N GLY A 432 -20.86 1.33 5.29
CA GLY A 432 -21.82 0.85 4.30
C GLY A 432 -21.67 -0.64 4.11
N TYR A 433 -22.78 -1.36 4.05
CA TYR A 433 -22.76 -2.80 3.87
C TYR A 433 -23.87 -3.26 2.92
N ASP A 434 -23.48 -3.98 1.90
CA ASP A 434 -24.38 -4.65 0.95
C ASP A 434 -24.27 -6.17 1.19
N PRO A 435 -25.26 -6.79 1.87
CA PRO A 435 -25.20 -8.20 2.22
C PRO A 435 -25.41 -9.10 1.01
N ALA A 436 -24.76 -10.28 1.03
CA ALA A 436 -24.96 -11.31 0.05
C ALA A 436 -25.26 -12.68 0.70
N ASP A 437 -25.84 -13.60 -0.09
CA ASP A 437 -25.96 -15.01 0.30
C ASP A 437 -24.65 -15.76 0.07
N SER A 438 -24.57 -16.98 0.55
CA SER A 438 -23.38 -17.84 0.52
C SER A 438 -22.78 -18.07 -0.88
N GLY A 439 -23.50 -17.76 -1.96
CA GLY A 439 -23.02 -17.87 -3.34
C GLY A 439 -22.48 -16.58 -3.96
N ASP A 440 -22.73 -15.43 -3.32
CA ASP A 440 -22.33 -14.10 -3.80
C ASP A 440 -21.35 -13.44 -2.82
N ALA A 441 -20.73 -12.32 -3.22
CA ALA A 441 -19.85 -11.54 -2.37
C ALA A 441 -20.59 -10.38 -1.69
N ALA A 442 -20.56 -10.32 -0.37
CA ALA A 442 -21.04 -9.16 0.36
C ALA A 442 -19.99 -8.02 0.31
N ALA A 443 -20.43 -6.79 0.23
CA ALA A 443 -19.57 -5.63 0.10
C ALA A 443 -19.59 -4.73 1.35
N PHE A 444 -18.40 -4.28 1.76
CA PHE A 444 -18.19 -3.40 2.89
C PHE A 444 -17.41 -2.18 2.50
N VAL A 445 -17.80 -1.01 3.00
CA VAL A 445 -17.02 0.23 2.93
C VAL A 445 -16.98 0.95 4.27
N ALA A 446 -15.83 1.55 4.58
CA ALA A 446 -15.67 2.47 5.69
C ALA A 446 -15.37 3.87 5.15
N VAL A 447 -16.14 4.86 5.58
CA VAL A 447 -16.14 6.21 5.02
C VAL A 447 -15.97 7.24 6.13
N VAL A 448 -15.01 8.13 6.03
CA VAL A 448 -14.94 9.35 6.84
C VAL A 448 -15.91 10.36 6.22
N PRO A 449 -17.02 10.71 6.93
CA PRO A 449 -18.02 11.63 6.39
C PRO A 449 -17.52 13.08 6.40
N PRO A 450 -18.17 13.98 5.64
CA PRO A 450 -17.92 15.42 5.72
C PRO A 450 -18.10 15.95 7.16
N ARG A 451 -17.17 16.79 7.60
CA ARG A 451 -17.19 17.41 8.93
C ARG A 451 -17.89 18.76 8.96
N PHE A 452 -18.03 19.38 7.79
CA PHE A 452 -18.72 20.67 7.58
C PHE A 452 -19.30 20.72 6.16
N ALA A 453 -20.15 21.67 5.89
CA ALA A 453 -20.73 21.88 4.55
C ALA A 453 -19.62 22.11 3.52
N GLY A 454 -19.64 21.34 2.42
CA GLY A 454 -18.63 21.39 1.38
C GLY A 454 -17.39 20.52 1.61
N ASP A 455 -17.21 19.88 2.78
CA ASP A 455 -16.17 18.87 2.99
C ASP A 455 -16.49 17.57 2.22
N LYS A 456 -15.52 16.68 2.14
CA LYS A 456 -15.53 15.49 1.28
C LYS A 456 -15.85 14.23 2.06
N PHE A 457 -16.52 13.29 1.42
CA PHE A 457 -16.52 11.89 1.82
C PHE A 457 -15.18 11.26 1.40
N ARG A 458 -14.53 10.54 2.32
CA ARG A 458 -13.27 9.82 2.05
C ARG A 458 -13.46 8.36 2.38
N ILE A 459 -13.41 7.51 1.36
CA ILE A 459 -13.56 6.07 1.52
C ILE A 459 -12.20 5.51 1.90
N VAL A 460 -12.06 5.06 3.16
CA VAL A 460 -10.77 4.66 3.75
C VAL A 460 -10.56 3.15 3.80
N GLU A 461 -11.61 2.38 3.60
CA GLU A 461 -11.54 0.91 3.48
C GLU A 461 -12.68 0.40 2.61
N ARG A 462 -12.41 -0.65 1.85
CA ARG A 462 -13.38 -1.47 1.15
C ARG A 462 -13.00 -2.94 1.26
N GLN A 463 -13.98 -3.81 1.34
CA GLN A 463 -13.78 -5.27 1.40
C GLN A 463 -14.90 -5.97 0.63
N MET A 464 -14.54 -7.07 -0.05
CA MET A 464 -15.49 -8.03 -0.59
C MET A 464 -15.38 -9.31 0.25
N LEU A 465 -16.51 -9.82 0.72
CA LEU A 465 -16.58 -10.98 1.61
C LEU A 465 -17.27 -12.13 0.88
N HIS A 466 -16.52 -13.18 0.57
CA HIS A 466 -17.02 -14.35 -0.14
C HIS A 466 -17.39 -15.48 0.81
N GLY A 467 -18.49 -16.17 0.54
CA GLY A 467 -18.87 -17.41 1.22
C GLY A 467 -19.20 -17.30 2.72
N ASN A 468 -19.48 -16.09 3.20
CA ASN A 468 -19.79 -15.86 4.60
C ASN A 468 -21.31 -15.98 4.86
N ASP A 469 -21.68 -16.70 5.92
CA ASP A 469 -23.04 -16.67 6.44
C ASP A 469 -23.39 -15.32 7.10
N PHE A 470 -24.65 -15.09 7.38
CA PHE A 470 -25.14 -13.81 7.93
C PHE A 470 -24.55 -13.49 9.30
N GLN A 471 -24.22 -14.51 10.12
CA GLN A 471 -23.58 -14.30 11.42
C GLN A 471 -22.13 -13.83 11.26
N SER A 472 -21.40 -14.43 10.34
CA SER A 472 -20.02 -14.05 9.99
C SER A 472 -19.96 -12.65 9.40
N GLN A 473 -20.92 -12.29 8.54
CA GLN A 473 -21.07 -10.94 7.99
C GLN A 473 -21.30 -9.90 9.10
N ALA A 474 -22.23 -10.16 10.01
CA ALA A 474 -22.49 -9.27 11.15
C ALA A 474 -21.30 -9.19 12.12
N ALA A 475 -20.59 -10.30 12.35
CA ALA A 475 -19.38 -10.32 13.17
C ALA A 475 -18.24 -9.48 12.52
N PHE A 476 -18.11 -9.50 11.20
CA PHE A 476 -17.19 -8.63 10.47
C PHE A 476 -17.50 -7.14 10.70
N ILE A 477 -18.77 -6.74 10.57
CA ILE A 477 -19.20 -5.37 10.86
C ILE A 477 -18.89 -5.01 12.33
N LYS A 478 -19.16 -5.91 13.28
CA LYS A 478 -18.84 -5.69 14.70
C LYS A 478 -17.34 -5.47 14.93
N LYS A 479 -16.48 -6.21 14.24
CA LYS A 479 -15.01 -6.06 14.33
C LYS A 479 -14.52 -4.69 13.84
N ALA A 480 -15.24 -4.04 12.91
CA ALA A 480 -14.88 -2.71 12.43
C ALA A 480 -14.92 -1.65 13.55
N PHE A 481 -15.72 -1.85 14.61
CA PHE A 481 -15.78 -0.95 15.78
C PHE A 481 -14.48 -0.94 16.60
N GLU A 482 -13.66 -1.97 16.50
CA GLU A 482 -12.34 -1.99 17.14
C GLU A 482 -11.35 -1.04 16.44
N ARG A 483 -11.49 -0.90 15.11
CA ARG A 483 -10.61 -0.10 14.26
C ARG A 483 -11.09 1.33 14.05
N TYR A 484 -12.39 1.56 14.11
CA TYR A 484 -13.01 2.83 13.75
C TYR A 484 -13.91 3.38 14.86
N ASN A 485 -14.00 4.70 14.93
CA ASN A 485 -15.02 5.41 15.71
C ASN A 485 -16.32 5.44 14.88
N VAL A 486 -17.05 4.33 14.89
CA VAL A 486 -18.26 4.14 14.09
C VAL A 486 -19.41 4.96 14.65
N GLN A 487 -19.94 5.89 13.86
CA GLN A 487 -21.11 6.71 14.24
C GLN A 487 -22.38 6.36 13.47
N LYS A 488 -22.25 5.70 12.33
CA LYS A 488 -23.40 5.25 11.53
C LYS A 488 -23.05 3.94 10.84
N VAL A 489 -24.01 3.03 10.79
CA VAL A 489 -23.97 1.82 9.98
C VAL A 489 -25.18 1.82 9.08
N VAL A 490 -24.97 1.66 7.77
CA VAL A 490 -26.02 1.64 6.75
C VAL A 490 -25.97 0.29 6.05
N ILE A 491 -27.08 -0.42 6.02
CA ILE A 491 -27.18 -1.78 5.46
C ILE A 491 -28.33 -1.86 4.47
N ASP A 492 -28.10 -2.44 3.30
CA ASP A 492 -29.21 -2.86 2.44
C ASP A 492 -30.00 -3.96 3.14
N LYS A 493 -31.28 -3.71 3.39
CA LYS A 493 -32.22 -4.66 3.97
C LYS A 493 -33.15 -5.29 2.96
N THR A 494 -32.86 -5.15 1.66
CA THR A 494 -33.68 -5.74 0.60
C THR A 494 -33.52 -7.26 0.61
N GLY A 495 -34.62 -7.99 0.62
CA GLY A 495 -34.61 -9.45 0.58
C GLY A 495 -33.81 -10.08 1.74
N LEU A 496 -32.76 -10.83 1.41
CA LEU A 496 -31.90 -11.55 2.39
C LEU A 496 -31.10 -10.61 3.31
N GLY A 497 -30.86 -9.38 2.89
CA GLY A 497 -30.13 -8.38 3.69
C GLY A 497 -30.84 -8.03 5.02
N ALA A 498 -32.15 -8.27 5.11
CA ALA A 498 -32.91 -8.10 6.36
C ALA A 498 -32.36 -8.96 7.51
N ALA A 499 -31.77 -10.13 7.22
CA ALA A 499 -31.21 -11.01 8.24
C ALA A 499 -29.95 -10.39 8.88
N VAL A 500 -29.01 -9.91 8.07
CA VAL A 500 -27.79 -9.23 8.56
C VAL A 500 -28.17 -7.95 9.31
N PHE A 501 -29.13 -7.18 8.78
CA PHE A 501 -29.63 -5.97 9.43
C PHE A 501 -30.15 -6.26 10.84
N GLN A 502 -30.99 -7.30 11.03
CA GLN A 502 -31.51 -7.67 12.34
C GLN A 502 -30.42 -8.07 13.33
N ILE A 503 -29.43 -8.84 12.88
CA ILE A 503 -28.30 -9.26 13.75
C ILE A 503 -27.50 -8.02 14.18
N VAL A 504 -27.19 -7.13 13.25
CA VAL A 504 -26.46 -5.88 13.55
C VAL A 504 -27.27 -4.99 14.49
N GLN A 505 -28.57 -4.86 14.27
CA GLN A 505 -29.47 -4.09 15.15
C GLN A 505 -29.43 -4.58 16.60
N GLY A 506 -29.18 -5.89 16.82
CA GLY A 506 -29.06 -6.47 18.16
C GLY A 506 -27.88 -5.93 18.97
N PHE A 507 -26.78 -5.56 18.34
CA PHE A 507 -25.60 -4.98 19.03
C PHE A 507 -25.35 -3.49 18.71
N TYR A 508 -25.96 -2.96 17.66
CA TYR A 508 -25.92 -1.55 17.28
C TYR A 508 -27.33 -1.07 16.88
N PRO A 509 -28.20 -0.73 17.84
CA PRO A 509 -29.56 -0.34 17.56
C PRO A 509 -29.77 0.83 16.59
N PRO A 510 -28.84 1.84 16.49
CA PRO A 510 -28.96 2.94 15.54
C PRO A 510 -28.66 2.59 14.08
N VAL A 511 -28.54 1.31 13.73
CA VAL A 511 -28.29 0.89 12.35
C VAL A 511 -29.42 1.36 11.43
N VAL A 512 -29.02 1.91 10.27
CA VAL A 512 -29.96 2.39 9.24
C VAL A 512 -30.13 1.32 8.18
N GLY A 513 -31.36 0.87 7.95
CA GLY A 513 -31.70 -0.06 6.87
C GLY A 513 -32.22 0.69 5.66
N VAL A 514 -31.58 0.49 4.51
CA VAL A 514 -32.01 1.03 3.21
C VAL A 514 -32.70 -0.08 2.42
N GLN A 515 -33.79 0.23 1.73
CA GLN A 515 -34.47 -0.69 0.84
C GLN A 515 -34.29 -0.20 -0.61
N TYR A 516 -33.66 -0.98 -1.45
CA TYR A 516 -33.34 -0.60 -2.84
C TYR A 516 -34.57 -0.60 -3.74
N SER A 517 -35.49 0.35 -3.49
CA SER A 517 -36.55 0.68 -4.44
C SER A 517 -35.98 1.45 -5.66
N MET A 518 -36.74 1.54 -6.74
CA MET A 518 -36.36 2.35 -7.92
C MET A 518 -36.11 3.81 -7.52
N GLN A 519 -36.93 4.37 -6.63
CA GLN A 519 -36.81 5.73 -6.16
C GLN A 519 -35.53 5.95 -5.34
N GLU A 520 -35.24 5.02 -4.41
CA GLU A 520 -34.01 5.10 -3.61
C GLU A 520 -32.75 5.00 -4.48
N LYS A 521 -32.72 4.05 -5.42
CA LYS A 521 -31.60 3.94 -6.38
C LYS A 521 -31.40 5.23 -7.17
N TYR A 522 -32.50 5.84 -7.67
CA TYR A 522 -32.44 7.10 -8.38
C TYR A 522 -31.84 8.23 -7.52
N LEU A 523 -32.28 8.34 -6.27
CA LEU A 523 -31.78 9.37 -5.34
C LEU A 523 -30.30 9.16 -4.99
N MET A 524 -29.86 7.91 -4.79
CA MET A 524 -28.46 7.57 -4.56
C MET A 524 -27.57 7.93 -5.76
N ILE A 525 -27.99 7.62 -6.97
CA ILE A 525 -27.30 7.96 -8.21
C ILE A 525 -27.18 9.48 -8.37
N ASN A 526 -28.28 10.22 -8.17
CA ASN A 526 -28.26 11.68 -8.24
C ASN A 526 -27.35 12.31 -7.18
N LYS A 527 -27.35 11.74 -5.96
CA LYS A 527 -26.42 12.17 -4.92
C LYS A 527 -24.97 12.00 -5.34
N MET A 528 -24.62 10.86 -5.92
CA MET A 528 -23.27 10.62 -6.42
C MET A 528 -22.89 11.59 -7.54
N HIS A 529 -23.77 11.85 -8.51
CA HIS A 529 -23.54 12.86 -9.54
C HIS A 529 -23.28 14.26 -8.96
N ALA A 530 -24.03 14.64 -7.92
CA ALA A 530 -23.81 15.92 -7.23
C ALA A 530 -22.43 15.95 -6.56
N LEU A 531 -22.08 14.91 -5.81
CA LEU A 531 -20.78 14.79 -5.14
C LEU A 531 -19.60 14.81 -6.12
N MET A 532 -19.71 14.12 -7.27
CA MET A 532 -18.68 14.11 -8.31
C MET A 532 -18.51 15.50 -8.93
N ARG A 533 -19.62 16.17 -9.26
CA ARG A 533 -19.59 17.53 -9.82
C ARG A 533 -18.96 18.53 -8.88
N GLU A 534 -19.21 18.41 -7.58
CA GLU A 534 -18.69 19.27 -6.51
C GLU A 534 -17.31 18.81 -6.01
N ARG A 535 -16.78 17.69 -6.51
CA ARG A 535 -15.51 17.05 -6.08
C ARG A 535 -15.49 16.75 -4.58
N ARG A 536 -16.61 16.26 -4.05
CA ARG A 536 -16.82 15.99 -2.63
C ARG A 536 -16.77 14.51 -2.24
N VAL A 537 -16.24 13.65 -3.11
CA VAL A 537 -16.00 12.24 -2.79
C VAL A 537 -14.60 11.86 -3.26
N GLU A 538 -13.90 11.10 -2.41
CA GLU A 538 -12.54 10.64 -2.67
C GLU A 538 -12.36 9.20 -2.24
N TRP A 539 -11.55 8.45 -3.02
CA TRP A 539 -11.06 7.11 -2.69
C TRP A 539 -9.64 6.91 -3.19
N GLU A 540 -8.99 5.82 -2.73
CA GLU A 540 -7.62 5.49 -3.13
C GLU A 540 -7.52 5.22 -4.63
N LEU A 541 -6.55 5.84 -5.28
CA LEU A 541 -6.30 5.77 -6.72
C LEU A 541 -6.04 4.34 -7.22
N ASP A 542 -5.45 3.48 -6.38
CA ASP A 542 -5.16 2.09 -6.72
C ASP A 542 -6.39 1.18 -6.71
N TRP A 543 -7.55 1.67 -6.27
CA TRP A 543 -8.77 0.89 -6.23
C TRP A 543 -9.50 0.89 -7.58
N LYS A 544 -8.84 0.29 -8.59
CA LYS A 544 -9.36 0.20 -9.97
C LYS A 544 -10.68 -0.56 -10.04
N ASP A 545 -10.80 -1.64 -9.28
CA ASP A 545 -12.02 -2.42 -9.12
C ASP A 545 -13.17 -1.62 -8.50
N PHE A 546 -12.87 -0.71 -7.56
CA PHE A 546 -13.87 0.20 -6.99
C PHE A 546 -14.39 1.18 -8.06
N THR A 547 -13.50 1.75 -8.87
CA THR A 547 -13.90 2.59 -10.00
C THR A 547 -14.70 1.79 -11.04
N ALA A 548 -14.28 0.56 -11.35
CA ALA A 548 -14.97 -0.33 -12.26
C ALA A 548 -16.38 -0.72 -11.76
N ALA A 549 -16.54 -0.86 -10.43
CA ALA A 549 -17.85 -1.14 -9.83
C ALA A 549 -18.87 -0.03 -10.12
N PHE A 550 -18.48 1.24 -10.07
CA PHE A 550 -19.35 2.35 -10.48
C PHE A 550 -19.65 2.32 -11.99
N MET A 551 -18.66 1.99 -12.81
CA MET A 551 -18.84 1.88 -14.26
C MET A 551 -19.76 0.72 -14.67
N SER A 552 -19.91 -0.29 -13.81
CA SER A 552 -20.81 -1.43 -14.08
C SER A 552 -22.30 -1.10 -13.88
N ILE A 553 -22.61 0.04 -13.24
CA ILE A 553 -23.98 0.51 -13.05
C ILE A 553 -24.50 1.09 -14.36
N ARG A 554 -25.60 0.50 -14.87
CA ARG A 554 -26.23 0.87 -16.14
C ARG A 554 -27.70 1.21 -15.95
N THR A 555 -28.23 1.99 -16.86
CA THR A 555 -29.69 2.19 -16.97
C THR A 555 -30.35 0.99 -17.59
N ALA A 556 -31.46 0.57 -17.06
CA ALA A 556 -32.32 -0.47 -17.66
C ALA A 556 -33.78 0.00 -17.68
N VAL A 557 -34.48 -0.38 -18.72
CA VAL A 557 -35.93 -0.15 -18.83
C VAL A 557 -36.64 -1.32 -18.17
N THR A 558 -37.60 -1.00 -17.25
CA THR A 558 -38.41 -2.06 -16.61
C THR A 558 -39.20 -2.85 -17.65
N GLY A 559 -39.55 -4.11 -17.35
CA GLY A 559 -40.30 -4.98 -18.27
C GLY A 559 -41.62 -4.40 -18.76
N SER A 560 -42.17 -3.38 -18.09
CA SER A 560 -43.34 -2.61 -18.52
C SER A 560 -43.05 -1.52 -19.56
N GLY A 561 -41.77 -1.25 -19.85
CA GLY A 561 -41.33 -0.19 -20.77
C GLY A 561 -41.57 1.25 -20.29
N ARG A 562 -42.11 1.43 -19.08
CA ARG A 562 -42.57 2.75 -18.58
C ARG A 562 -41.62 3.44 -17.61
N ASN A 563 -40.72 2.70 -16.98
CA ASN A 563 -39.82 3.25 -15.96
C ASN A 563 -38.38 2.85 -16.25
N VAL A 564 -37.46 3.78 -15.93
CA VAL A 564 -36.01 3.53 -15.94
C VAL A 564 -35.58 3.11 -14.53
N THR A 565 -34.82 2.06 -14.41
CA THR A 565 -34.17 1.63 -13.17
C THR A 565 -32.67 1.49 -13.40
N TYR A 566 -31.93 1.34 -12.32
CA TYR A 566 -30.48 1.11 -12.36
C TYR A 566 -30.18 -0.34 -11.99
N VAL A 567 -29.41 -0.99 -12.85
CA VAL A 567 -28.98 -2.37 -12.66
C VAL A 567 -27.46 -2.43 -12.72
N SER A 568 -26.89 -3.31 -11.95
CA SER A 568 -25.53 -3.79 -12.20
C SER A 568 -25.63 -4.78 -13.36
N GLY A 569 -24.69 -4.74 -14.31
CA GLY A 569 -24.65 -5.69 -15.43
C GLY A 569 -24.56 -7.13 -14.89
N ARG A 570 -25.71 -7.74 -14.63
CA ARG A 570 -25.81 -9.14 -14.18
C ARG A 570 -25.67 -10.05 -15.40
N THR A 571 -24.51 -10.66 -15.55
CA THR A 571 -24.45 -12.07 -15.93
C THR A 571 -24.59 -12.88 -14.64
N LYS A 572 -25.21 -14.06 -14.69
CA LYS A 572 -25.60 -14.90 -13.54
C LYS A 572 -24.48 -15.24 -12.53
N GLU A 573 -23.26 -14.74 -12.72
CA GLU A 573 -22.06 -15.24 -12.06
C GLU A 573 -21.25 -14.19 -11.27
N LEU A 574 -21.49 -12.86 -11.41
CA LEU A 574 -20.71 -11.86 -10.62
C LEU A 574 -21.43 -10.52 -10.49
N SER A 575 -21.68 -10.10 -9.25
CA SER A 575 -22.22 -8.82 -8.83
C SER A 575 -21.09 -7.91 -8.32
N HIS A 576 -20.38 -7.21 -9.23
CA HIS A 576 -19.30 -6.32 -8.81
C HIS A 576 -19.73 -4.89 -8.50
N ALA A 577 -20.99 -4.51 -8.71
CA ALA A 577 -21.49 -3.20 -8.31
C ALA A 577 -21.79 -3.09 -6.81
N ASP A 578 -21.74 -4.19 -6.05
CA ASP A 578 -22.16 -4.21 -4.65
C ASP A 578 -21.33 -3.27 -3.79
N VAL A 579 -20.01 -3.17 -4.05
CA VAL A 579 -19.16 -2.22 -3.34
C VAL A 579 -19.49 -0.76 -3.69
N ALA A 580 -19.93 -0.48 -4.92
CA ALA A 580 -20.44 0.83 -5.30
C ALA A 580 -21.78 1.13 -4.62
N TRP A 581 -22.70 0.16 -4.57
CA TRP A 581 -23.97 0.30 -3.85
C TRP A 581 -23.75 0.48 -2.35
N ALA A 582 -22.82 -0.27 -1.74
CA ALA A 582 -22.43 -0.08 -0.34
C ALA A 582 -21.94 1.34 -0.06
N ALA A 583 -21.23 1.98 -0.99
CA ALA A 583 -20.80 3.37 -0.88
C ALA A 583 -21.95 4.36 -1.11
N LEU A 584 -22.75 4.14 -2.15
CA LEU A 584 -23.87 5.01 -2.51
C LEU A 584 -24.90 5.16 -1.39
N GLN A 585 -25.24 4.08 -0.68
CA GLN A 585 -26.17 4.13 0.44
C GLN A 585 -25.62 4.94 1.63
N VAL A 586 -24.30 4.99 1.82
CA VAL A 586 -23.65 5.86 2.82
C VAL A 586 -23.73 7.32 2.41
N PHE A 587 -23.40 7.65 1.16
CA PHE A 587 -23.47 9.03 0.68
C PHE A 587 -24.89 9.60 0.70
N TYR A 588 -25.87 8.76 0.48
CA TYR A 588 -27.28 9.12 0.52
C TYR A 588 -27.73 9.59 1.90
N GLN A 589 -27.01 9.25 2.97
CA GLN A 589 -27.33 9.70 4.33
C GLN A 589 -27.03 11.19 4.57
N GLU A 590 -26.31 11.87 3.68
CA GLU A 590 -26.15 13.31 3.71
C GLU A 590 -27.30 13.96 2.91
N PRO A 591 -27.97 15.01 3.44
CA PRO A 591 -28.99 15.74 2.70
C PRO A 591 -28.45 16.27 1.35
N LEU A 592 -29.31 16.32 0.32
CA LEU A 592 -28.93 16.78 -1.02
C LEU A 592 -28.53 18.26 -1.07
N ASP A 593 -29.03 19.07 -0.16
CA ASP A 593 -28.70 20.48 0.01
C ASP A 593 -27.38 20.74 0.76
N GLY A 594 -26.70 19.67 1.18
CA GLY A 594 -25.45 19.73 1.94
C GLY A 594 -25.62 20.28 3.36
N SER A 595 -26.84 20.59 3.80
CA SER A 595 -27.10 20.95 5.18
C SER A 595 -27.05 19.69 6.04
N ALA A 596 -26.17 19.66 7.05
CA ALA A 596 -26.25 18.65 8.09
C ALA A 596 -27.64 18.80 8.76
N ALA A 597 -28.43 17.74 8.78
CA ALA A 597 -29.67 17.73 9.56
C ALA A 597 -29.29 18.09 10.99
N ARG A 598 -29.62 19.30 11.44
CA ARG A 598 -29.58 19.68 12.86
C ARG A 598 -30.69 18.89 13.51
N GLY A 599 -30.32 17.75 14.07
CA GLY A 599 -31.24 17.04 15.00
C GLY A 599 -31.49 17.96 16.17
N SER A 600 -32.64 18.57 16.24
CA SER A 600 -33.17 19.14 17.49
C SER A 600 -33.55 17.97 18.36
N VAL A 601 -32.83 17.76 19.44
CA VAL A 601 -33.32 16.93 20.55
C VAL A 601 -34.20 17.85 21.40
N ASP A 602 -35.50 17.78 21.22
CA ASP A 602 -36.43 18.34 22.17
C ASP A 602 -36.42 17.43 23.40
N VAL A 603 -35.78 17.87 24.47
CA VAL A 603 -35.86 17.24 25.78
C VAL A 603 -37.14 17.76 26.41
N PHE A 604 -38.17 16.91 26.49
CA PHE A 604 -39.34 17.13 27.33
C PHE A 604 -39.10 16.63 28.74
#